data_6c585c4c16ff876469caa1e5bf88c0cd
#
_entry.id   6c585c4c16ff876469caa1e5bf88c0cd
#
_cell.length_a   1.000
_cell.length_b   1.000
_cell.length_c   1.000
_cell.angle_alpha   90.00
_cell.angle_beta   90.00
_cell.angle_gamma   90.00
#
_symmetry.space_group_name_H-M   'P 1'
#
loop_
_entity.id
_entity.type
_entity.pdbx_description
1 polymer ?
#
loop_
_entity_poly.entity_id
_entity_poly.type
_entity_poly.pdbx_seq_one_letter_code
_entity_poly.pdbx_strand_id
1 'polypeptide(L)'
;MAMLTRKQHELLMFIHERIKESGVSPSFDEMKDALDLASKSGIHRLITALEERGFIRRLAHRARALEVVKMPEEATTGRARQPFKPQLVEGSRQAPTSPPREANDSYDLPVLGRIAAGTPIEAIQHERERIAVPADMINGGGEHFVLEVQGDSMIEAGILDGDYVVIKRGDTANSGEIVVALVMGEEATLKRLRKKAGSIALEAANPRYQTRVFGPDQVEVQGKLVGLIRRYH
;
A
#
# COMPACT_ATOMS: atom_id res chain seq x y z
N MET A 1 -11.91 27.70 -13.56
CA MET A 1 -10.56 27.14 -13.35
C MET A 1 -9.83 28.01 -12.34
N ALA A 2 -9.36 27.47 -11.25
CA ALA A 2 -8.64 28.25 -10.23
C ALA A 2 -7.19 28.45 -10.68
N MET A 3 -6.87 29.64 -11.19
CA MET A 3 -5.50 30.02 -11.53
C MET A 3 -4.66 30.12 -10.24
N LEU A 4 -3.54 29.43 -10.20
CA LEU A 4 -2.56 29.56 -9.12
C LEU A 4 -1.79 30.87 -9.26
N THR A 5 -1.47 31.52 -8.14
CA THR A 5 -0.51 32.62 -8.17
C THR A 5 0.90 32.08 -8.46
N ARG A 6 1.80 32.92 -8.96
CA ARG A 6 3.18 32.52 -9.27
C ARG A 6 3.86 31.82 -8.08
N LYS A 7 3.72 32.33 -6.87
CA LYS A 7 4.31 31.74 -5.65
C LYS A 7 3.63 30.43 -5.23
N GLN A 8 2.35 30.27 -5.48
CA GLN A 8 1.64 28.99 -5.25
C GLN A 8 2.12 27.92 -6.24
N HIS A 9 2.32 28.31 -7.50
CA HIS A 9 2.85 27.43 -8.54
C HIS A 9 4.29 26.99 -8.23
N GLU A 10 5.17 27.94 -7.88
CA GLU A 10 6.56 27.67 -7.50
C GLU A 10 6.63 26.70 -6.30
N LEU A 11 5.80 26.90 -5.27
CA LEU A 11 5.75 26.01 -4.12
C LEU A 11 5.26 24.61 -4.48
N LEU A 12 4.22 24.51 -5.28
CA LEU A 12 3.65 23.22 -5.70
C LEU A 12 4.68 22.40 -6.50
N MET A 13 5.38 23.03 -7.43
CA MET A 13 6.44 22.40 -8.21
C MET A 13 7.60 21.92 -7.33
N PHE A 14 8.05 22.74 -6.40
CA PHE A 14 9.11 22.40 -5.46
C PHE A 14 8.73 21.19 -4.58
N ILE A 15 7.50 21.16 -4.05
CA ILE A 15 6.99 20.03 -3.26
C ILE A 15 6.95 18.76 -4.12
N HIS A 16 6.46 18.87 -5.36
CA HIS A 16 6.37 17.73 -6.28
C HIS A 16 7.74 17.12 -6.61
N GLU A 17 8.71 17.95 -6.97
CA GLU A 17 10.06 17.51 -7.29
C GLU A 17 10.74 16.84 -6.10
N ARG A 18 10.64 17.43 -4.90
CA ARG A 18 11.23 16.87 -3.68
C ARG A 18 10.61 15.53 -3.30
N ILE A 19 9.28 15.38 -3.40
CA ILE A 19 8.62 14.10 -3.16
C ILE A 19 9.07 13.07 -4.18
N LYS A 20 9.24 13.44 -5.44
CA LYS A 20 9.70 12.55 -6.52
C LYS A 20 11.16 12.10 -6.32
N GLU A 21 12.04 12.97 -5.83
CA GLU A 21 13.46 12.66 -5.61
C GLU A 21 13.73 11.87 -4.33
N SER A 22 13.10 12.27 -3.22
CA SER A 22 13.41 11.76 -1.88
C SER A 22 12.32 10.87 -1.28
N GLY A 23 11.13 10.84 -1.89
CA GLY A 23 9.95 10.16 -1.34
C GLY A 23 9.35 10.83 -0.10
N VAL A 24 9.89 11.98 0.32
CA VAL A 24 9.48 12.71 1.53
C VAL A 24 9.17 14.15 1.20
N SER A 25 8.08 14.67 1.76
CA SER A 25 7.71 16.08 1.62
C SER A 25 8.76 16.99 2.28
N PRO A 26 9.13 18.12 1.64
CA PRO A 26 10.07 19.08 2.21
C PRO A 26 9.54 19.71 3.49
N SER A 27 10.46 20.15 4.35
CA SER A 27 10.15 20.88 5.58
C SER A 27 9.73 22.32 5.27
N PHE A 28 9.07 22.99 6.24
CA PHE A 28 8.71 24.40 6.10
C PHE A 28 9.95 25.32 5.94
N ASP A 29 11.09 24.94 6.50
CA ASP A 29 12.36 25.68 6.35
C ASP A 29 12.88 25.54 4.92
N GLU A 30 12.93 24.32 4.38
CA GLU A 30 13.34 24.06 3.00
C GLU A 30 12.44 24.78 1.99
N MET A 31 11.11 24.77 2.23
CA MET A 31 10.14 25.49 1.38
C MET A 31 10.35 27.02 1.46
N LYS A 32 10.62 27.54 2.67
CA LYS A 32 10.87 28.96 2.90
C LYS A 32 12.12 29.41 2.13
N ASP A 33 13.21 28.65 2.27
CA ASP A 33 14.49 28.95 1.64
C ASP A 33 14.39 28.82 0.10
N ALA A 34 13.72 27.80 -0.41
CA ALA A 34 13.52 27.61 -1.84
C ALA A 34 12.68 28.72 -2.51
N LEU A 35 11.74 29.32 -1.81
CA LEU A 35 10.89 30.40 -2.32
C LEU A 35 11.37 31.81 -1.97
N ASP A 36 12.50 31.90 -1.26
CA ASP A 36 13.06 33.17 -0.76
C ASP A 36 12.02 33.99 0.04
N LEU A 37 11.38 33.33 1.01
CA LEU A 37 10.38 33.97 1.86
C LEU A 37 10.95 34.31 3.24
N ALA A 38 10.63 35.48 3.74
CA ALA A 38 11.13 35.99 5.01
C ALA A 38 10.61 35.20 6.23
N SER A 39 9.44 34.50 6.12
CA SER A 39 8.83 33.84 7.26
C SER A 39 8.13 32.52 6.90
N LYS A 40 8.11 31.58 7.88
CA LYS A 40 7.32 30.32 7.80
C LYS A 40 5.83 30.55 7.69
N SER A 41 5.31 31.67 8.21
CA SER A 41 3.90 32.04 8.11
C SER A 41 3.45 32.26 6.66
N GLY A 42 4.36 32.74 5.78
CA GLY A 42 4.12 32.85 4.33
C GLY A 42 3.92 31.48 3.70
N ILE A 43 4.77 30.51 4.02
CA ILE A 43 4.64 29.12 3.55
C ILE A 43 3.33 28.49 4.03
N HIS A 44 2.97 28.70 5.31
CA HIS A 44 1.72 28.15 5.85
C HIS A 44 0.49 28.64 5.08
N ARG A 45 0.44 29.95 4.75
CA ARG A 45 -0.66 30.52 3.94
C ARG A 45 -0.72 29.94 2.53
N LEU A 46 0.45 29.75 1.89
CA LEU A 46 0.52 29.16 0.54
C LEU A 46 0.07 27.70 0.54
N ILE A 47 0.48 26.90 1.54
CA ILE A 47 0.06 25.51 1.71
C ILE A 47 -1.45 25.42 1.94
N THR A 48 -2.01 26.24 2.86
CA THR A 48 -3.44 26.26 3.10
C THR A 48 -4.23 26.62 1.84
N ALA A 49 -3.79 27.61 1.08
CA ALA A 49 -4.42 28.00 -0.17
C ALA A 49 -4.33 26.92 -1.27
N LEU A 50 -3.25 26.14 -1.32
CA LEU A 50 -3.10 25.00 -2.24
C LEU A 50 -4.00 23.82 -1.81
N GLU A 51 -4.15 23.61 -0.50
CA GLU A 51 -5.02 22.57 0.08
C GLU A 51 -6.50 22.89 -0.17
N GLU A 52 -6.95 24.12 0.10
CA GLU A 52 -8.32 24.59 -0.19
C GLU A 52 -8.69 24.49 -1.67
N ARG A 53 -7.72 24.63 -2.57
CA ARG A 53 -7.90 24.49 -4.03
C ARG A 53 -7.74 23.05 -4.53
N GLY A 54 -7.44 22.10 -3.64
CA GLY A 54 -7.33 20.69 -3.95
C GLY A 54 -6.08 20.27 -4.73
N PHE A 55 -5.01 21.10 -4.73
CA PHE A 55 -3.74 20.75 -5.35
C PHE A 55 -2.87 19.88 -4.47
N ILE A 56 -2.94 20.06 -3.15
CA ILE A 56 -2.24 19.25 -2.16
C ILE A 56 -3.21 18.79 -1.07
N ARG A 57 -2.83 17.75 -0.35
CA ARG A 57 -3.55 17.22 0.81
C ARG A 57 -2.58 16.89 1.93
N ARG A 58 -2.96 17.20 3.17
CA ARG A 58 -2.23 16.76 4.36
C ARG A 58 -2.66 15.35 4.72
N LEU A 59 -1.70 14.47 4.92
CA LEU A 59 -1.96 13.13 5.41
C LEU A 59 -2.00 13.14 6.94
N ALA A 60 -3.10 12.64 7.51
CA ALA A 60 -3.23 12.51 8.95
C ALA A 60 -2.19 11.52 9.52
N HIS A 61 -1.72 11.79 10.74
CA HIS A 61 -0.81 10.93 11.51
C HIS A 61 0.65 10.80 11.01
N ARG A 62 1.09 11.64 10.07
CA ARG A 62 2.51 11.74 9.71
C ARG A 62 2.97 13.19 9.78
N ALA A 63 3.95 13.46 10.63
CA ALA A 63 4.62 14.76 10.63
C ALA A 63 5.24 15.02 9.25
N ARG A 64 4.93 16.17 8.64
CA ARG A 64 5.41 16.62 7.32
C ARG A 64 4.88 15.86 6.09
N ALA A 65 3.72 15.20 6.16
CA ALA A 65 3.19 14.49 5.01
C ALA A 65 2.24 15.37 4.20
N LEU A 66 2.75 15.94 3.12
CA LEU A 66 1.98 16.56 2.05
C LEU A 66 1.93 15.61 0.86
N GLU A 67 0.77 15.45 0.26
CA GLU A 67 0.57 14.72 -0.98
C GLU A 67 0.12 15.70 -2.07
N VAL A 68 0.74 15.62 -3.25
CA VAL A 68 0.30 16.37 -4.41
C VAL A 68 -0.81 15.60 -5.10
N VAL A 69 -2.03 16.15 -5.06
CA VAL A 69 -3.25 15.53 -5.60
C VAL A 69 -3.46 15.93 -7.05
N LYS A 70 -3.12 17.18 -7.41
CA LYS A 70 -3.36 17.73 -8.74
C LYS A 70 -2.20 18.64 -9.16
N MET A 71 -1.80 18.55 -10.43
CA MET A 71 -0.82 19.46 -11.04
C MET A 71 -1.54 20.50 -11.92
N PRO A 72 -1.05 21.76 -11.98
CA PRO A 72 -1.56 22.73 -12.95
C PRO A 72 -1.24 22.29 -14.37
N GLU A 73 -2.17 22.49 -15.29
CA GLU A 73 -2.06 22.03 -16.70
C GLU A 73 -0.89 22.66 -17.47
N GLU A 74 -0.25 23.69 -16.95
CA GLU A 74 0.86 24.41 -17.59
C GLU A 74 2.25 23.76 -17.38
N ALA A 75 2.37 22.73 -16.55
CA ALA A 75 3.66 22.09 -16.27
C ALA A 75 4.10 21.03 -17.30
N THR A 76 3.34 20.87 -18.39
CA THR A 76 3.72 20.07 -19.55
C THR A 76 4.05 20.96 -20.76
N THR A 77 5.01 21.86 -20.62
CA THR A 77 5.56 22.60 -21.75
C THR A 77 6.44 21.70 -22.58
N GLY A 78 5.93 21.31 -23.72
CA GLY A 78 6.73 20.65 -24.75
C GLY A 78 5.99 19.97 -25.88
N ARG A 79 4.71 20.30 -26.12
CA ARG A 79 4.10 20.05 -27.44
C ARG A 79 2.84 20.89 -27.61
N ALA A 80 2.86 21.79 -28.62
CA ALA A 80 1.73 22.56 -29.09
C ALA A 80 0.53 21.61 -29.33
N ARG A 81 -0.55 21.78 -28.56
CA ARG A 81 -1.84 21.15 -28.83
C ARG A 81 -2.42 21.79 -30.10
N GLN A 82 -2.36 21.08 -31.22
CA GLN A 82 -3.29 21.31 -32.31
C GLN A 82 -4.71 20.92 -31.86
N PRO A 83 -5.74 21.67 -32.22
CA PRO A 83 -7.11 21.30 -31.87
C PRO A 83 -7.47 19.98 -32.53
N PHE A 84 -7.85 19.03 -31.71
CA PHE A 84 -8.35 17.72 -32.13
C PHE A 84 -9.64 17.90 -32.92
N LYS A 85 -9.56 17.76 -34.25
CA LYS A 85 -10.72 17.56 -35.13
C LYS A 85 -10.87 16.03 -35.27
N PRO A 86 -11.99 15.43 -34.84
CA PRO A 86 -12.22 14.03 -35.12
C PRO A 86 -12.45 13.86 -36.62
N GLN A 87 -11.48 13.25 -37.31
CA GLN A 87 -11.60 12.85 -38.69
C GLN A 87 -11.85 11.36 -38.71
N LEU A 88 -13.02 10.93 -39.16
CA LEU A 88 -13.30 9.53 -39.46
C LEU A 88 -12.35 9.16 -40.62
N VAL A 89 -11.40 8.30 -40.33
CA VAL A 89 -10.59 7.63 -41.34
C VAL A 89 -11.17 6.24 -41.52
N GLU A 90 -11.89 6.07 -42.64
CA GLU A 90 -12.23 4.73 -43.15
C GLU A 90 -10.92 4.03 -43.57
N GLY A 91 -10.69 2.89 -42.98
CA GLY A 91 -10.03 1.75 -43.52
C GLY A 91 -8.60 1.90 -44.04
N SER A 92 -7.61 1.71 -43.19
CA SER A 92 -6.43 0.91 -43.58
C SER A 92 -5.86 0.27 -42.34
N ARG A 93 -5.91 -1.05 -42.32
CA ARG A 93 -5.32 -1.91 -41.28
C ARG A 93 -3.80 -1.82 -41.33
N GLN A 94 -3.23 -0.95 -40.54
CA GLN A 94 -1.90 -1.12 -39.96
C GLN A 94 -1.94 -0.48 -38.58
N ALA A 95 -2.17 -1.33 -37.58
CA ALA A 95 -2.03 -0.96 -36.18
C ALA A 95 -0.57 -0.53 -35.93
N PRO A 96 -0.29 0.64 -35.30
CA PRO A 96 1.00 0.82 -34.67
C PRO A 96 1.08 -0.23 -33.57
N THR A 97 2.00 -1.14 -33.71
CA THR A 97 2.41 -2.06 -32.64
C THR A 97 3.05 -1.23 -31.52
N SER A 98 2.22 -0.62 -30.70
CA SER A 98 2.59 -0.49 -29.28
C SER A 98 2.73 -1.94 -28.81
N PRO A 99 3.85 -2.31 -28.17
CA PRO A 99 3.91 -3.63 -27.59
C PRO A 99 2.65 -3.77 -26.73
N PRO A 100 1.92 -4.89 -26.82
CA PRO A 100 0.83 -5.13 -25.89
C PRO A 100 1.45 -4.93 -24.51
N ARG A 101 0.94 -4.02 -23.68
CA ARG A 101 0.99 -4.24 -22.26
C ARG A 101 0.36 -5.59 -22.12
N GLU A 102 1.18 -6.60 -21.88
CA GLU A 102 0.72 -7.93 -21.60
C GLU A 102 -0.25 -7.81 -20.44
N ALA A 103 -1.53 -7.79 -20.79
CA ALA A 103 -2.62 -7.81 -19.85
C ALA A 103 -2.68 -9.24 -19.34
N ASN A 104 -1.76 -9.62 -18.46
CA ASN A 104 -1.80 -10.82 -17.64
C ASN A 104 -0.57 -10.96 -16.73
N ASP A 105 -0.13 -9.87 -16.10
CA ASP A 105 0.75 -10.03 -14.95
C ASP A 105 -0.08 -10.39 -13.70
N SER A 106 -0.80 -11.49 -13.78
CA SER A 106 -1.44 -12.11 -12.62
C SER A 106 -0.87 -13.52 -12.44
N TYR A 107 -0.63 -13.87 -11.20
CA TYR A 107 -0.19 -15.20 -10.80
C TYR A 107 -1.37 -15.96 -10.20
N ASP A 108 -1.61 -17.16 -10.67
CA ASP A 108 -2.59 -18.05 -10.06
C ASP A 108 -1.98 -18.68 -8.81
N LEU A 109 -2.37 -18.21 -7.64
CA LEU A 109 -1.90 -18.74 -6.37
C LEU A 109 -2.89 -19.76 -5.78
N PRO A 110 -2.39 -20.85 -5.18
CA PRO A 110 -3.24 -21.82 -4.51
C PRO A 110 -3.81 -21.24 -3.22
N VAL A 111 -5.10 -21.48 -2.96
CA VAL A 111 -5.73 -21.26 -1.65
C VAL A 111 -5.51 -22.53 -0.83
N LEU A 112 -4.57 -22.49 0.10
CA LEU A 112 -4.18 -23.66 0.91
C LEU A 112 -5.16 -23.99 2.05
N GLY A 113 -6.15 -23.11 2.27
CA GLY A 113 -7.17 -23.34 3.28
C GLY A 113 -7.61 -22.07 3.99
N ARG A 114 -8.12 -22.26 5.23
CA ARG A 114 -8.59 -21.18 6.10
C ARG A 114 -7.59 -20.94 7.21
N ILE A 115 -7.44 -19.69 7.60
CA ILE A 115 -6.63 -19.29 8.75
C ILE A 115 -7.52 -18.67 9.81
N ALA A 116 -7.41 -19.18 11.04
CA ALA A 116 -8.16 -18.62 12.15
C ALA A 116 -7.62 -17.26 12.55
N ALA A 117 -8.51 -16.28 12.50
CA ALA A 117 -8.31 -15.01 13.18
C ALA A 117 -9.16 -15.02 14.46
N GLY A 118 -8.90 -15.97 15.36
CA GLY A 118 -9.66 -16.12 16.61
C GLY A 118 -9.40 -17.45 17.31
N THR A 119 -10.21 -18.45 17.03
CA THR A 119 -10.04 -19.82 17.55
C THR A 119 -9.15 -20.64 16.63
N PRO A 120 -8.27 -21.51 17.19
CA PRO A 120 -7.38 -22.34 16.38
C PRO A 120 -8.15 -23.27 15.46
N ILE A 121 -7.70 -23.37 14.22
CA ILE A 121 -8.19 -24.37 13.26
C ILE A 121 -7.00 -25.27 12.93
N GLU A 122 -7.18 -26.57 12.93
CA GLU A 122 -6.21 -27.50 12.39
C GLU A 122 -5.83 -27.09 10.97
N ALA A 123 -4.53 -27.02 10.68
CA ALA A 123 -4.01 -26.61 9.39
C ALA A 123 -4.42 -27.62 8.31
N ILE A 124 -5.56 -27.40 7.67
CA ILE A 124 -6.05 -28.25 6.58
C ILE A 124 -5.37 -27.81 5.30
N GLN A 125 -4.35 -28.52 4.92
CA GLN A 125 -3.64 -28.37 3.65
C GLN A 125 -4.42 -29.10 2.53
N HIS A 126 -5.47 -28.50 2.02
CA HIS A 126 -6.07 -28.95 0.77
C HIS A 126 -6.21 -27.77 -0.18
N GLU A 127 -5.52 -27.85 -1.31
CA GLU A 127 -5.71 -26.93 -2.42
C GLU A 127 -7.18 -27.01 -2.88
N ARG A 128 -7.98 -26.00 -2.56
CA ARG A 128 -9.39 -25.95 -2.87
C ARG A 128 -9.71 -25.11 -4.11
N GLU A 129 -8.93 -24.06 -4.32
CA GLU A 129 -9.18 -23.03 -5.33
C GLU A 129 -7.87 -22.36 -5.68
N ARG A 130 -7.78 -21.76 -6.87
CA ARG A 130 -6.70 -20.84 -7.23
C ARG A 130 -7.27 -19.45 -7.42
N ILE A 131 -6.53 -18.44 -7.01
CA ILE A 131 -6.92 -17.04 -7.14
C ILE A 131 -5.86 -16.32 -7.97
N ALA A 132 -6.32 -15.58 -9.00
CA ALA A 132 -5.48 -14.69 -9.76
C ALA A 132 -5.10 -13.47 -8.90
N VAL A 133 -3.81 -13.30 -8.64
CA VAL A 133 -3.25 -12.21 -7.84
C VAL A 133 -2.38 -11.33 -8.73
N PRO A 134 -2.58 -10.00 -8.75
CA PRO A 134 -1.74 -9.09 -9.53
C PRO A 134 -0.25 -9.23 -9.20
N ALA A 135 0.60 -9.16 -10.22
CA ALA A 135 2.05 -9.34 -10.07
C ALA A 135 2.70 -8.31 -9.13
N ASP A 136 2.15 -7.12 -9.06
CA ASP A 136 2.61 -6.05 -8.16
C ASP A 136 2.40 -6.35 -6.66
N MET A 137 1.48 -7.26 -6.32
CA MET A 137 1.33 -7.80 -4.96
C MET A 137 2.38 -8.85 -4.62
N ILE A 138 3.06 -9.44 -5.63
CA ILE A 138 4.01 -10.55 -5.47
C ILE A 138 5.44 -10.03 -5.66
N ASN A 139 5.85 -9.10 -4.80
CA ASN A 139 7.16 -8.49 -4.90
C ASN A 139 8.27 -9.35 -4.27
N GLY A 140 9.41 -9.45 -4.98
CA GLY A 140 10.66 -9.94 -4.41
C GLY A 140 10.88 -11.46 -4.46
N GLY A 141 10.28 -12.18 -5.41
CA GLY A 141 10.51 -13.62 -5.63
C GLY A 141 10.10 -14.50 -4.43
N GLY A 142 10.18 -15.83 -4.59
CA GLY A 142 9.82 -16.80 -3.57
C GLY A 142 8.40 -17.33 -3.74
N GLU A 143 8.08 -18.34 -2.96
CA GLU A 143 6.79 -19.01 -2.97
C GLU A 143 5.71 -18.17 -2.28
N HIS A 144 4.54 -18.08 -2.91
CA HIS A 144 3.38 -17.38 -2.34
C HIS A 144 2.17 -18.30 -2.34
N PHE A 145 1.31 -18.11 -1.37
CA PHE A 145 0.05 -18.83 -1.25
C PHE A 145 -1.03 -17.93 -0.66
N VAL A 146 -2.27 -18.36 -0.73
CA VAL A 146 -3.42 -17.62 -0.23
C VAL A 146 -4.10 -18.40 0.88
N LEU A 147 -4.61 -17.68 1.87
CA LEU A 147 -5.47 -18.22 2.93
C LEU A 147 -6.75 -17.40 3.02
N GLU A 148 -7.88 -18.05 3.25
CA GLU A 148 -9.14 -17.40 3.60
C GLU A 148 -9.16 -17.10 5.09
N VAL A 149 -9.43 -15.85 5.46
CA VAL A 149 -9.49 -15.42 6.87
C VAL A 149 -10.83 -15.81 7.48
N GLN A 150 -10.79 -16.39 8.68
CA GLN A 150 -11.97 -16.69 9.46
C GLN A 150 -11.90 -16.03 10.82
N GLY A 151 -12.87 -15.16 11.14
CA GLY A 151 -12.98 -14.43 12.39
C GLY A 151 -12.48 -12.99 12.31
N ASP A 152 -12.51 -12.29 13.47
CA ASP A 152 -12.38 -10.83 13.55
C ASP A 152 -11.15 -10.36 14.34
N SER A 153 -10.21 -11.24 14.66
CA SER A 153 -9.06 -10.86 15.52
C SER A 153 -8.10 -9.86 14.89
N MET A 154 -8.23 -9.59 13.57
CA MET A 154 -7.37 -8.66 12.84
C MET A 154 -8.13 -7.48 12.21
N ILE A 155 -9.34 -7.21 12.72
CA ILE A 155 -10.25 -6.19 12.16
C ILE A 155 -9.66 -4.77 12.17
N GLU A 156 -8.93 -4.38 13.21
CA GLU A 156 -8.27 -3.06 13.28
C GLU A 156 -7.04 -2.95 12.37
N ALA A 157 -6.56 -4.06 11.83
CA ALA A 157 -5.58 -4.07 10.75
C ALA A 157 -6.23 -4.02 9.36
N GLY A 158 -7.57 -3.88 9.28
CA GLY A 158 -8.33 -3.86 8.04
C GLY A 158 -8.57 -5.24 7.44
N ILE A 159 -8.28 -6.33 8.16
CA ILE A 159 -8.46 -7.71 7.71
C ILE A 159 -9.75 -8.24 8.35
N LEU A 160 -10.73 -8.58 7.51
CA LEU A 160 -12.06 -9.02 7.92
C LEU A 160 -12.28 -10.51 7.65
N ASP A 161 -13.31 -11.05 8.26
CA ASP A 161 -13.80 -12.39 7.99
C ASP A 161 -14.16 -12.55 6.50
N GLY A 162 -13.74 -13.65 5.88
CA GLY A 162 -13.91 -13.91 4.45
C GLY A 162 -12.89 -13.25 3.51
N ASP A 163 -11.95 -12.45 4.02
CA ASP A 163 -10.86 -11.92 3.20
C ASP A 163 -9.90 -13.02 2.75
N TYR A 164 -9.28 -12.81 1.59
CA TYR A 164 -8.16 -13.63 1.13
C TYR A 164 -6.85 -12.89 1.40
N VAL A 165 -5.97 -13.48 2.18
CA VAL A 165 -4.64 -12.94 2.49
C VAL A 165 -3.58 -13.63 1.65
N VAL A 166 -2.78 -12.83 0.94
CA VAL A 166 -1.63 -13.29 0.16
C VAL A 166 -0.43 -13.34 1.07
N ILE A 167 0.14 -14.52 1.22
CA ILE A 167 1.25 -14.80 2.12
C ILE A 167 2.49 -15.14 1.32
N LYS A 168 3.59 -14.44 1.59
CA LYS A 168 4.92 -14.82 1.12
C LYS A 168 5.49 -15.84 2.10
N ARG A 169 5.79 -17.06 1.62
CA ARG A 169 6.39 -18.12 2.43
C ARG A 169 7.76 -17.70 2.96
N GLY A 170 8.03 -18.02 4.20
CA GLY A 170 9.30 -17.73 4.85
C GLY A 170 9.24 -18.01 6.35
N ASP A 171 10.38 -18.30 6.93
CA ASP A 171 10.58 -18.63 8.34
C ASP A 171 10.97 -17.42 9.20
N THR A 172 11.13 -16.27 8.57
CA THR A 172 11.55 -15.03 9.23
C THR A 172 10.60 -13.87 8.93
N ALA A 173 10.39 -13.02 9.93
CA ALA A 173 9.66 -11.76 9.81
C ALA A 173 10.20 -10.74 10.81
N ASN A 174 9.98 -9.46 10.55
CA ASN A 174 10.35 -8.37 11.44
C ASN A 174 9.25 -8.10 12.48
N SER A 175 9.66 -7.49 13.60
CA SER A 175 8.69 -7.05 14.61
C SER A 175 7.76 -5.97 14.01
N GLY A 176 6.45 -6.20 14.12
CA GLY A 176 5.41 -5.34 13.55
C GLY A 176 4.76 -5.89 12.27
N GLU A 177 5.39 -6.86 11.59
CA GLU A 177 4.79 -7.51 10.41
C GLU A 177 3.64 -8.43 10.84
N ILE A 178 2.65 -8.58 9.95
CA ILE A 178 1.57 -9.55 10.11
C ILE A 178 2.02 -10.87 9.49
N VAL A 179 1.93 -11.94 10.25
CA VAL A 179 2.46 -13.26 9.89
C VAL A 179 1.43 -14.36 10.09
N VAL A 180 1.60 -15.40 9.32
CA VAL A 180 1.06 -16.73 9.64
C VAL A 180 2.07 -17.40 10.55
N ALA A 181 1.67 -17.70 11.78
CA ALA A 181 2.48 -18.35 12.78
C ALA A 181 1.87 -19.70 13.15
N LEU A 182 2.71 -20.73 13.19
CA LEU A 182 2.40 -22.03 13.76
C LEU A 182 2.85 -22.03 15.22
N VAL A 183 1.93 -22.22 16.13
CA VAL A 183 2.16 -22.23 17.57
C VAL A 183 2.22 -23.66 18.07
N MET A 184 3.32 -24.02 18.73
CA MET A 184 3.56 -25.36 19.29
C MET A 184 3.40 -26.53 18.29
N GLY A 185 3.54 -26.24 16.98
CA GLY A 185 3.39 -27.23 15.92
C GLY A 185 1.95 -27.62 15.59
N GLU A 186 0.95 -27.04 16.26
CA GLU A 186 -0.45 -27.48 16.18
C GLU A 186 -1.40 -26.38 15.66
N GLU A 187 -1.21 -25.14 16.11
CA GLU A 187 -2.15 -24.04 15.89
C GLU A 187 -1.61 -23.03 14.89
N ALA A 188 -2.21 -22.93 13.69
CA ALA A 188 -1.91 -21.87 12.74
C ALA A 188 -2.78 -20.64 13.02
N THR A 189 -2.16 -19.45 13.07
CA THR A 189 -2.87 -18.20 13.35
C THR A 189 -2.28 -17.02 12.59
N LEU A 190 -3.14 -16.04 12.23
CA LEU A 190 -2.73 -14.76 11.61
C LEU A 190 -2.68 -13.69 12.69
N LYS A 191 -1.49 -13.15 12.99
CA LYS A 191 -1.27 -12.16 14.04
C LYS A 191 -0.17 -11.20 13.69
N ARG A 192 -0.10 -10.09 14.41
CA ARG A 192 1.05 -9.17 14.36
C ARG A 192 2.16 -9.72 15.24
N LEU A 193 3.32 -9.92 14.63
CA LEU A 193 4.51 -10.41 15.33
C LEU A 193 5.18 -9.28 16.13
N ARG A 194 5.51 -9.52 17.39
CA ARG A 194 6.39 -8.67 18.20
C ARG A 194 7.51 -9.52 18.80
N LYS A 195 8.72 -9.21 18.42
CA LYS A 195 9.92 -9.84 18.97
C LYS A 195 10.47 -9.00 20.13
N LYS A 196 10.67 -9.63 21.27
CA LYS A 196 11.39 -9.07 22.41
C LYS A 196 12.54 -10.01 22.75
N ALA A 197 13.52 -9.54 23.53
CA ALA A 197 14.62 -10.37 23.95
C ALA A 197 14.11 -11.65 24.64
N GLY A 198 14.31 -12.83 24.00
CA GLY A 198 13.92 -14.13 24.53
C GLY A 198 12.42 -14.46 24.48
N SER A 199 11.58 -13.68 23.83
CA SER A 199 10.15 -13.99 23.70
C SER A 199 9.55 -13.47 22.39
N ILE A 200 8.48 -14.11 21.95
CA ILE A 200 7.68 -13.74 20.79
C ILE A 200 6.25 -13.48 21.26
N ALA A 201 5.73 -12.30 21.01
CA ALA A 201 4.34 -11.98 21.22
C ALA A 201 3.57 -11.99 19.89
N LEU A 202 2.41 -12.63 19.88
CA LEU A 202 1.45 -12.63 18.79
C LEU A 202 0.27 -11.75 19.20
N GLU A 203 0.20 -10.57 18.60
CA GLU A 203 -0.82 -9.56 18.89
C GLU A 203 -1.98 -9.67 17.90
N ALA A 204 -3.19 -9.73 18.43
CA ALA A 204 -4.39 -9.49 17.65
C ALA A 204 -4.53 -7.99 17.37
N ALA A 205 -5.10 -7.63 16.23
CA ALA A 205 -5.54 -6.28 15.93
C ALA A 205 -7.04 -6.12 16.21
N ASN A 206 -7.43 -6.49 17.43
CA ASN A 206 -8.77 -6.37 17.99
C ASN A 206 -8.65 -6.45 19.51
N PRO A 207 -9.11 -5.43 20.27
CA PRO A 207 -9.00 -5.37 21.73
C PRO A 207 -9.72 -6.51 22.50
N ARG A 208 -10.64 -7.20 21.82
CA ARG A 208 -11.34 -8.36 22.39
C ARG A 208 -10.44 -9.58 22.59
N TYR A 209 -9.28 -9.60 21.92
CA TYR A 209 -8.34 -10.71 21.97
C TYR A 209 -7.08 -10.32 22.72
N GLN A 210 -6.66 -11.17 23.63
CA GLN A 210 -5.44 -10.94 24.40
C GLN A 210 -4.20 -11.26 23.56
N THR A 211 -3.14 -10.47 23.76
CA THR A 211 -1.82 -10.79 23.22
C THR A 211 -1.27 -12.03 23.91
N ARG A 212 -0.87 -13.03 23.12
CA ARG A 212 -0.25 -14.26 23.61
C ARG A 212 1.27 -14.14 23.50
N VAL A 213 1.99 -14.48 24.57
CA VAL A 213 3.46 -14.43 24.62
C VAL A 213 3.99 -15.84 24.75
N PHE A 214 5.00 -16.14 23.93
CA PHE A 214 5.60 -17.47 23.80
C PHE A 214 7.12 -17.41 23.91
N GLY A 215 7.73 -18.54 24.21
CA GLY A 215 9.15 -18.74 24.01
C GLY A 215 9.52 -18.78 22.51
N PRO A 216 10.78 -18.51 22.15
CA PRO A 216 11.21 -18.46 20.77
C PRO A 216 11.01 -19.80 20.02
N ASP A 217 11.10 -20.92 20.74
CA ASP A 217 10.98 -22.26 20.18
C ASP A 217 9.52 -22.75 20.06
N GLN A 218 8.55 -21.95 20.52
CA GLN A 218 7.13 -22.30 20.51
C GLN A 218 6.37 -21.68 19.33
N VAL A 219 7.00 -20.83 18.54
CA VAL A 219 6.38 -20.12 17.41
C VAL A 219 7.25 -20.25 16.18
N GLU A 220 6.71 -20.83 15.14
CA GLU A 220 7.32 -20.92 13.83
C GLU A 220 6.58 -19.99 12.85
N VAL A 221 7.31 -19.08 12.21
CA VAL A 221 6.75 -18.25 11.16
C VAL A 221 6.65 -19.08 9.88
N GLN A 222 5.47 -19.16 9.30
CA GLN A 222 5.21 -19.88 8.04
C GLN A 222 5.24 -18.94 6.83
N GLY A 223 5.09 -17.63 7.07
CA GLY A 223 5.13 -16.61 6.07
C GLY A 223 4.60 -15.27 6.57
N LYS A 224 4.74 -14.25 5.74
CA LYS A 224 4.29 -12.90 6.04
C LYS A 224 3.25 -12.40 5.05
N LEU A 225 2.33 -11.56 5.53
CA LEU A 225 1.31 -10.90 4.72
C LEU A 225 1.98 -9.93 3.73
N VAL A 226 1.65 -10.05 2.45
CA VAL A 226 2.11 -9.15 1.38
C VAL A 226 0.96 -8.50 0.63
N GLY A 227 -0.24 -9.07 0.68
CA GLY A 227 -1.43 -8.52 0.02
C GLY A 227 -2.73 -9.04 0.60
N LEU A 228 -3.83 -8.36 0.29
CA LEU A 228 -5.18 -8.73 0.70
C LEU A 228 -6.13 -8.55 -0.48
N ILE A 229 -7.00 -9.51 -0.68
CA ILE A 229 -8.06 -9.48 -1.68
C ILE A 229 -9.40 -9.63 -0.98
N ARG A 230 -10.30 -8.69 -1.22
CA ARG A 230 -11.67 -8.73 -0.70
C ARG A 230 -12.66 -8.77 -1.86
N ARG A 231 -13.60 -9.70 -1.78
CA ARG A 231 -14.71 -9.79 -2.73
C ARG A 231 -16.00 -9.31 -2.05
N TYR A 232 -16.79 -8.51 -2.76
CA TYR A 232 -18.11 -8.09 -2.32
C TYR A 232 -19.14 -8.83 -3.18
N HIS A 233 -20.13 -9.41 -2.56
CA HIS A 233 -21.21 -10.17 -3.20
C HIS A 233 -22.53 -9.42 -3.11
#